data_81d51197c6df115540957e8c08b93c0c
#
_entry.id   81d51197c6df115540957e8c08b93c0c
#
_cell.length_a   1.000
_cell.length_b   1.000
_cell.length_c   1.000
_cell.angle_alpha   90.00
_cell.angle_beta   90.00
_cell.angle_gamma   90.00
#
_symmetry.space_group_name_H-M   'P 1'
#
loop_
_entity.id
_entity.type
_entity.pdbx_description
1 polymer ?
#
loop_
_entity_poly.entity_id
_entity_poly.type
_entity_poly.pdbx_seq_one_letter_code
_entity_poly.pdbx_strand_id
1 'polypeptide(L)'
;VICPGGQGDVSIIEHLLIMSVEQTRGRIDCGRQGAGSEPTPDRFRGIRIFDISNPQNPRQVGIVQTCRGSHTHSVVNARTKEGKIIVYNSGTSSVRDQEELETCFEAIPGDNRTALFRIDIIEIPIDNPSDSRIVKSPAVFADEETGVLAGLWRGGDHGDKTQRTSRTDQCHDI
;
A
#
# COMPACT_ATOMS: atom_id res chain seq x y z
N VAL A 1 -9.08 9.68 17.53
CA VAL A 1 -7.86 8.87 17.38
C VAL A 1 -6.85 9.66 16.57
N ILE A 2 -5.63 9.81 17.07
CA ILE A 2 -4.53 10.39 16.32
C ILE A 2 -3.65 9.24 15.85
N CYS A 3 -3.66 8.99 14.56
CA CYS A 3 -2.92 7.89 13.96
C CYS A 3 -2.08 8.45 12.81
N PRO A 4 -0.77 8.61 12.98
CA PRO A 4 0.08 9.16 11.93
C PRO A 4 -0.01 8.32 10.66
N GLY A 5 -0.27 8.97 9.51
CA GLY A 5 -0.44 8.30 8.22
C GLY A 5 0.39 8.91 7.10
N GLY A 6 0.84 10.14 7.28
CA GLY A 6 1.46 10.91 6.21
C GLY A 6 0.41 11.49 5.27
N GLN A 7 0.80 11.72 4.04
CA GLN A 7 -0.08 12.10 2.95
C GLN A 7 -0.77 10.84 2.41
N GLY A 8 -2.04 10.90 2.05
CA GLY A 8 -2.76 9.75 1.52
C GLY A 8 -4.27 9.98 1.45
N ASP A 9 -4.96 9.05 0.82
CA ASP A 9 -6.40 9.08 0.59
C ASP A 9 -7.23 8.58 1.76
N VAL A 10 -8.49 9.00 1.75
CA VAL A 10 -9.53 8.52 2.66
C VAL A 10 -10.81 8.22 1.87
N SER A 11 -11.37 7.03 2.06
CA SER A 11 -12.68 6.64 1.53
C SER A 11 -13.61 6.23 2.66
N ILE A 12 -14.91 6.53 2.51
CA ILE A 12 -15.93 6.11 3.45
C ILE A 12 -16.94 5.24 2.72
N ILE A 13 -17.13 4.02 3.20
CA ILE A 13 -18.12 3.08 2.70
C ILE A 13 -18.93 2.59 3.89
N GLU A 14 -20.22 2.90 3.88
CA GLU A 14 -21.13 2.62 5.01
C GLU A 14 -20.57 3.21 6.32
N HIS A 15 -20.27 2.37 7.30
CA HIS A 15 -19.69 2.77 8.58
C HIS A 15 -18.16 2.59 8.66
N LEU A 16 -17.51 2.22 7.55
CA LEU A 16 -16.09 2.00 7.50
C LEU A 16 -15.38 3.19 6.83
N LEU A 17 -14.34 3.68 7.49
CA LEU A 17 -13.39 4.63 6.93
C LEU A 17 -12.11 3.88 6.58
N ILE A 18 -11.72 3.94 5.32
CA ILE A 18 -10.51 3.36 4.77
C ILE A 18 -9.49 4.49 4.63
N MET A 19 -8.33 4.33 5.23
CA MET A 19 -7.29 5.36 5.27
C MET A 19 -5.96 4.85 4.73
N SER A 20 -5.43 5.52 3.73
CA SER A 20 -4.08 5.31 3.21
C SER A 20 -3.01 5.73 4.23
N VAL A 21 -1.95 4.93 4.35
CA VAL A 21 -0.78 5.25 5.19
C VAL A 21 0.50 5.00 4.39
N GLU A 22 1.14 6.09 4.01
CA GLU A 22 2.41 6.08 3.28
C GLU A 22 3.61 6.28 4.19
N GLN A 23 3.41 6.94 5.32
CA GLN A 23 4.48 7.35 6.22
C GLN A 23 5.37 6.19 6.64
N THR A 24 6.68 6.33 6.42
CA THR A 24 7.66 5.27 6.68
C THR A 24 7.88 4.97 8.16
N ARG A 25 7.45 5.86 9.05
CA ARG A 25 7.57 5.73 10.50
C ARG A 25 6.23 5.42 11.20
N GLY A 26 5.19 5.09 10.43
CA GLY A 26 3.91 4.67 11.01
C GLY A 26 4.09 3.43 11.89
N ARG A 27 3.22 3.29 12.91
CA ARG A 27 3.17 2.15 13.83
C ARG A 27 1.80 1.51 13.81
N ILE A 28 1.75 0.20 14.05
CA ILE A 28 0.48 -0.56 14.15
C ILE A 28 -0.43 0.04 15.23
N ASP A 29 0.16 0.38 16.38
CA ASP A 29 -0.54 0.93 17.55
C ASP A 29 -0.86 2.43 17.46
N CYS A 30 -0.62 3.07 16.31
CA CYS A 30 -0.75 4.52 16.13
C CYS A 30 0.16 5.36 17.06
N GLY A 31 1.21 4.78 17.59
CA GLY A 31 2.14 5.46 18.51
C GLY A 31 2.81 6.66 17.85
N ARG A 32 2.74 7.82 18.51
CA ARG A 32 3.28 9.11 18.01
C ARG A 32 4.80 9.18 17.98
N GLN A 33 5.48 8.31 18.74
CA GLN A 33 6.95 8.18 18.74
C GLN A 33 7.48 7.70 17.38
N GLY A 34 6.60 7.05 16.58
CA GLY A 34 6.95 6.46 15.32
C GLY A 34 7.80 5.19 15.45
N ALA A 35 7.96 4.48 14.34
CA ALA A 35 8.93 3.39 14.21
C ALA A 35 10.33 3.99 13.99
N GLY A 36 11.36 3.36 14.52
CA GLY A 36 12.76 3.74 14.33
C GLY A 36 13.24 3.59 12.88
N SER A 37 14.55 3.68 12.65
CA SER A 37 15.18 3.43 11.34
C SER A 37 15.29 1.95 11.02
N GLU A 38 15.54 1.15 12.04
CA GLU A 38 15.77 -0.28 11.90
C GLU A 38 14.47 -1.04 11.59
N PRO A 39 14.54 -2.18 10.89
CA PRO A 39 13.39 -3.06 10.68
C PRO A 39 12.72 -3.41 12.02
N THR A 40 11.40 -3.35 12.05
CA THR A 40 10.63 -3.65 13.26
C THR A 40 9.23 -4.14 12.91
N PRO A 41 8.70 -5.17 13.60
CA PRO A 41 7.35 -5.66 13.41
C PRO A 41 6.28 -4.64 13.79
N ASP A 42 6.62 -3.62 14.57
CA ASP A 42 5.69 -2.56 14.96
C ASP A 42 5.41 -1.56 13.82
N ARG A 43 6.26 -1.52 12.79
CA ARG A 43 6.09 -0.60 11.67
C ARG A 43 4.83 -0.90 10.90
N PHE A 44 4.13 0.16 10.53
CA PHE A 44 2.94 0.08 9.71
C PHE A 44 3.04 0.97 8.48
N ARG A 45 2.74 0.39 7.33
CA ARG A 45 2.48 1.08 6.06
C ARG A 45 1.40 0.28 5.32
N GLY A 46 0.42 0.95 4.72
CA GLY A 46 -0.68 0.31 3.99
C GLY A 46 -2.02 0.95 4.25
N ILE A 47 -3.05 0.14 4.45
CA ILE A 47 -4.42 0.59 4.66
C ILE A 47 -4.84 0.35 6.11
N ARG A 48 -5.38 1.40 6.77
CA ARG A 48 -6.10 1.29 8.04
C ARG A 48 -7.60 1.35 7.80
N ILE A 49 -8.32 0.60 8.58
CA ILE A 49 -9.78 0.55 8.51
C ILE A 49 -10.33 0.91 9.89
N PHE A 50 -11.18 1.93 9.92
CA PHE A 50 -11.82 2.39 11.14
C PHE A 50 -13.33 2.20 11.06
N ASP A 51 -13.93 1.73 12.14
CA ASP A 51 -15.37 1.83 12.35
C ASP A 51 -15.69 3.26 12.82
N ILE A 52 -16.51 3.94 12.04
CA ILE A 52 -16.98 5.31 12.28
C ILE A 52 -18.48 5.37 12.55
N SER A 53 -19.11 4.27 12.96
CA SER A 53 -20.52 4.27 13.41
C SER A 53 -20.76 5.35 14.48
N ASN A 54 -19.76 5.60 15.32
CA ASN A 54 -19.68 6.78 16.15
C ASN A 54 -18.48 7.64 15.72
N PRO A 55 -18.68 8.68 14.90
CA PRO A 55 -17.59 9.49 14.35
C PRO A 55 -16.85 10.30 15.41
N GLN A 56 -17.41 10.48 16.59
CA GLN A 56 -16.72 11.12 17.73
C GLN A 56 -15.74 10.17 18.44
N ASN A 57 -15.91 8.86 18.22
CA ASN A 57 -15.05 7.83 18.80
C ASN A 57 -14.73 6.72 17.77
N PRO A 58 -13.98 7.04 16.70
CA PRO A 58 -13.60 6.08 15.69
C PRO A 58 -12.70 4.98 16.29
N ARG A 59 -12.90 3.74 15.86
CA ARG A 59 -12.12 2.58 16.34
C ARG A 59 -11.43 1.90 15.17
N GLN A 60 -10.13 1.67 15.26
CA GLN A 60 -9.44 0.84 14.27
C GLN A 60 -9.93 -0.60 14.40
N VAL A 61 -10.48 -1.14 13.31
CA VAL A 61 -11.08 -2.49 13.24
C VAL A 61 -10.38 -3.41 12.27
N GLY A 62 -9.47 -2.87 11.45
CA GLY A 62 -8.68 -3.66 10.52
C GLY A 62 -7.45 -2.91 10.03
N ILE A 63 -6.47 -3.66 9.55
CA ILE A 63 -5.26 -3.15 8.89
C ILE A 63 -4.86 -4.09 7.76
N VAL A 64 -4.26 -3.52 6.71
CA VAL A 64 -3.60 -4.29 5.66
C VAL A 64 -2.21 -3.71 5.46
N GLN A 65 -1.18 -4.51 5.73
CA GLN A 65 0.21 -4.15 5.50
C GLN A 65 0.57 -4.30 4.02
N THR A 66 1.30 -3.34 3.48
CA THR A 66 1.78 -3.36 2.10
C THR A 66 3.27 -3.07 2.04
N CYS A 67 3.92 -3.45 0.95
CA CYS A 67 5.37 -3.32 0.81
C CYS A 67 5.84 -1.88 0.66
N ARG A 68 5.01 -1.00 0.11
CA ARG A 68 5.38 0.39 -0.20
C ARG A 68 4.44 1.42 0.41
N GLY A 69 3.61 0.98 1.36
CA GLY A 69 2.57 1.82 1.94
C GLY A 69 1.37 1.99 1.00
N SER A 70 0.61 3.02 1.28
CA SER A 70 -0.54 3.44 0.47
C SER A 70 -0.46 4.96 0.31
N HIS A 71 -0.15 5.43 -0.89
CA HIS A 71 -0.25 6.84 -1.24
C HIS A 71 -1.69 7.14 -1.63
N THR A 72 -2.20 6.39 -2.59
CA THR A 72 -3.58 6.46 -3.05
C THR A 72 -4.23 5.08 -3.02
N HIS A 73 -5.55 5.07 -2.97
CA HIS A 73 -6.35 3.88 -3.17
C HIS A 73 -7.65 4.21 -3.89
N SER A 74 -8.13 3.29 -4.70
CA SER A 74 -9.44 3.41 -5.35
C SER A 74 -10.38 2.32 -4.87
N VAL A 75 -11.60 2.70 -4.47
CA VAL A 75 -12.67 1.75 -4.19
C VAL A 75 -13.26 1.31 -5.52
N VAL A 76 -12.92 0.11 -5.96
CA VAL A 76 -13.36 -0.45 -7.24
C VAL A 76 -14.75 -1.08 -7.13
N ASN A 77 -15.07 -1.63 -5.96
CA ASN A 77 -16.38 -2.13 -5.64
C ASN A 77 -16.68 -1.87 -4.17
N ALA A 78 -17.68 -1.03 -3.93
CA ALA A 78 -18.08 -0.65 -2.58
C ALA A 78 -18.78 -1.77 -1.81
N ARG A 79 -19.40 -2.74 -2.51
CA ARG A 79 -20.03 -3.91 -1.91
C ARG A 79 -20.21 -5.02 -2.93
N THR A 80 -19.47 -6.11 -2.82
CA THR A 80 -19.71 -7.32 -3.59
C THR A 80 -20.95 -8.07 -3.10
N LYS A 81 -21.37 -9.10 -3.82
CA LYS A 81 -22.47 -9.98 -3.37
C LYS A 81 -22.17 -10.69 -2.05
N GLU A 82 -20.89 -10.91 -1.78
CA GLU A 82 -20.38 -11.55 -0.56
C GLU A 82 -20.15 -10.55 0.60
N GLY A 83 -20.58 -9.29 0.45
CA GLY A 83 -20.44 -8.27 1.50
C GLY A 83 -18.99 -7.79 1.69
N LYS A 84 -18.21 -7.69 0.62
CA LYS A 84 -16.83 -7.20 0.68
C LYS A 84 -16.67 -5.91 -0.10
N ILE A 85 -15.78 -5.04 0.35
CA ILE A 85 -15.26 -3.90 -0.39
C ILE A 85 -13.99 -4.36 -1.12
N ILE A 86 -13.86 -3.98 -2.39
CA ILE A 86 -12.64 -4.21 -3.18
C ILE A 86 -11.93 -2.88 -3.37
N VAL A 87 -10.68 -2.85 -2.95
CA VAL A 87 -9.81 -1.67 -3.03
C VAL A 87 -8.56 -2.01 -3.84
N TYR A 88 -8.20 -1.14 -4.75
CA TYR A 88 -6.88 -1.14 -5.40
C TYR A 88 -6.00 -0.15 -4.64
N ASN A 89 -4.79 -0.56 -4.34
CA ASN A 89 -3.84 0.21 -3.56
C ASN A 89 -2.52 0.38 -4.31
N SER A 90 -2.01 1.58 -4.27
CA SER A 90 -0.71 1.94 -4.81
C SER A 90 0.14 2.63 -3.73
N GLY A 91 1.40 2.25 -3.64
CA GLY A 91 2.36 2.80 -2.69
C GLY A 91 3.58 3.40 -3.39
N THR A 92 4.06 4.53 -2.88
CA THR A 92 5.18 5.30 -3.44
C THR A 92 6.42 5.29 -2.56
N SER A 93 6.32 4.80 -1.33
CA SER A 93 7.47 4.69 -0.42
C SER A 93 8.52 3.70 -0.93
N SER A 94 9.73 3.74 -0.35
CA SER A 94 10.71 2.68 -0.54
C SER A 94 10.13 1.31 -0.17
N VAL A 95 10.60 0.27 -0.84
CA VAL A 95 10.21 -1.10 -0.50
C VAL A 95 10.67 -1.40 0.94
N ARG A 96 9.81 -2.05 1.71
CA ARG A 96 10.11 -2.46 3.09
C ARG A 96 11.11 -3.59 3.11
N ASP A 97 11.84 -3.68 4.19
CA ASP A 97 12.70 -4.83 4.47
C ASP A 97 11.86 -6.11 4.62
N GLN A 98 12.41 -7.23 4.14
CA GLN A 98 11.78 -8.54 4.27
C GLN A 98 11.70 -9.01 5.73
N GLU A 99 12.55 -8.49 6.62
CA GLU A 99 12.44 -8.74 8.06
C GLU A 99 11.14 -8.14 8.66
N GLU A 100 10.58 -7.09 8.01
CA GLU A 100 9.29 -6.51 8.43
C GLU A 100 8.09 -7.18 7.74
N LEU A 101 8.25 -7.54 6.48
CA LEU A 101 7.21 -8.16 5.67
C LEU A 101 7.84 -9.03 4.58
N GLU A 102 7.83 -10.31 4.80
CA GLU A 102 8.54 -11.34 4.01
C GLU A 102 8.24 -11.28 2.49
N THR A 103 7.07 -10.79 2.10
CA THR A 103 6.65 -10.71 0.69
C THR A 103 7.17 -9.48 -0.05
N CYS A 104 8.02 -8.67 0.57
CA CYS A 104 8.50 -7.41 -0.01
C CYS A 104 9.85 -7.61 -0.68
N PHE A 105 9.82 -7.63 -2.00
CA PHE A 105 11.01 -7.76 -2.84
C PHE A 105 11.25 -6.47 -3.62
N GLU A 106 12.50 -6.03 -3.70
CA GLU A 106 12.94 -5.06 -4.68
C GLU A 106 13.03 -5.68 -6.09
N ALA A 107 13.53 -4.93 -7.07
CA ALA A 107 13.70 -5.45 -8.41
C ALA A 107 14.74 -6.57 -8.43
N ILE A 108 14.32 -7.76 -8.82
CA ILE A 108 15.19 -8.89 -9.11
C ILE A 108 15.06 -9.16 -10.61
N PRO A 109 16.15 -9.09 -11.39
CA PRO A 109 16.09 -9.36 -12.82
C PRO A 109 15.46 -10.72 -13.12
N GLY A 110 14.44 -10.75 -13.98
CA GLY A 110 13.71 -11.97 -14.34
C GLY A 110 12.74 -12.48 -13.27
N ASP A 111 12.41 -11.67 -12.28
CA ASP A 111 11.48 -12.03 -11.22
C ASP A 111 10.35 -10.98 -11.11
N ASN A 112 9.11 -11.40 -11.26
CA ASN A 112 7.93 -10.54 -11.18
C ASN A 112 7.37 -10.37 -9.76
N ARG A 113 8.00 -10.95 -8.74
CA ARG A 113 7.58 -10.80 -7.34
C ARG A 113 7.90 -9.42 -6.76
N THR A 114 8.57 -8.55 -7.52
CA THR A 114 8.92 -7.22 -7.06
C THR A 114 7.72 -6.41 -6.56
N ALA A 115 7.95 -5.57 -5.57
CA ALA A 115 6.97 -4.59 -5.08
C ALA A 115 6.91 -3.32 -5.95
N LEU A 116 7.76 -3.21 -6.97
CA LEU A 116 7.79 -2.10 -7.91
C LEU A 116 6.68 -2.26 -8.96
N PHE A 117 6.05 -1.15 -9.37
CA PHE A 117 4.92 -1.15 -10.32
C PHE A 117 3.80 -2.15 -10.00
N ARG A 118 3.57 -2.40 -8.72
CA ARG A 118 2.56 -3.33 -8.24
C ARG A 118 1.33 -2.58 -7.77
N ILE A 119 0.17 -3.12 -8.09
CA ILE A 119 -1.11 -2.73 -7.54
C ILE A 119 -1.57 -3.84 -6.60
N ASP A 120 -1.76 -3.54 -5.33
CA ASP A 120 -2.32 -4.49 -4.38
C ASP A 120 -3.85 -4.47 -4.44
N ILE A 121 -4.45 -5.61 -4.72
CA ILE A 121 -5.91 -5.80 -4.69
C ILE A 121 -6.28 -6.28 -3.30
N ILE A 122 -7.04 -5.46 -2.58
CA ILE A 122 -7.40 -5.69 -1.19
C ILE A 122 -8.89 -6.01 -1.09
N GLU A 123 -9.22 -7.09 -0.40
CA GLU A 123 -10.58 -7.39 0.06
C GLU A 123 -10.77 -6.94 1.50
N ILE A 124 -11.86 -6.21 1.76
CA ILE A 124 -12.27 -5.77 3.10
C ILE A 124 -13.66 -6.33 3.36
N PRO A 125 -13.81 -7.38 4.17
CA PRO A 125 -15.13 -7.86 4.60
C PRO A 125 -15.82 -6.81 5.48
N ILE A 126 -17.04 -6.38 5.10
CA ILE A 126 -17.75 -5.30 5.81
C ILE A 126 -18.10 -5.71 7.23
N ASP A 127 -18.54 -6.98 7.41
CA ASP A 127 -18.98 -7.49 8.71
C ASP A 127 -17.80 -7.90 9.63
N ASN A 128 -16.62 -8.14 9.04
CA ASN A 128 -15.40 -8.49 9.80
C ASN A 128 -14.14 -7.86 9.18
N PRO A 129 -13.95 -6.55 9.32
CA PRO A 129 -12.82 -5.84 8.72
C PRO A 129 -11.43 -6.30 9.19
N SER A 130 -11.36 -7.03 10.33
CA SER A 130 -10.10 -7.62 10.78
C SER A 130 -9.55 -8.71 9.86
N ASP A 131 -10.40 -9.29 9.00
CA ASP A 131 -10.01 -10.31 8.01
C ASP A 131 -9.58 -9.70 6.66
N SER A 132 -9.43 -8.38 6.62
CA SER A 132 -8.95 -7.69 5.41
C SER A 132 -7.57 -8.17 5.01
N ARG A 133 -7.38 -8.37 3.70
CA ARG A 133 -6.13 -8.90 3.17
C ARG A 133 -5.90 -8.51 1.72
N ILE A 134 -4.65 -8.57 1.30
CA ILE A 134 -4.29 -8.56 -0.11
C ILE A 134 -4.65 -9.94 -0.71
N VAL A 135 -5.40 -9.94 -1.79
CA VAL A 135 -5.80 -11.16 -2.50
C VAL A 135 -5.01 -11.38 -3.78
N LYS A 136 -4.49 -10.32 -4.36
CA LYS A 136 -3.63 -10.36 -5.56
C LYS A 136 -2.77 -9.10 -5.61
N SER A 137 -1.59 -9.21 -6.21
CA SER A 137 -0.66 -8.08 -6.38
C SER A 137 -0.03 -8.14 -7.78
N PRO A 138 -0.79 -7.85 -8.85
CA PRO A 138 -0.24 -7.86 -10.19
C PRO A 138 0.83 -6.78 -10.36
N ALA A 139 1.95 -7.16 -10.98
CA ALA A 139 2.94 -6.24 -11.52
C ALA A 139 2.47 -5.78 -12.89
N VAL A 140 1.89 -4.58 -12.98
CA VAL A 140 1.13 -4.14 -14.17
C VAL A 140 1.98 -3.84 -15.40
N PHE A 141 3.30 -3.70 -15.24
CA PHE A 141 4.24 -3.49 -16.33
C PHE A 141 5.26 -4.63 -16.48
N ALA A 142 4.98 -5.79 -15.87
CA ALA A 142 5.81 -6.97 -16.06
C ALA A 142 5.41 -7.72 -17.34
N ASP A 143 6.40 -8.17 -18.07
CA ASP A 143 6.22 -9.17 -19.12
C ASP A 143 5.89 -10.52 -18.45
N GLU A 144 4.80 -11.15 -18.86
CA GLU A 144 4.29 -12.36 -18.20
C GLU A 144 5.21 -13.57 -18.40
N GLU A 145 5.98 -13.61 -19.49
CA GLU A 145 6.84 -14.75 -19.82
C GLU A 145 8.24 -14.61 -19.19
N THR A 146 8.79 -13.41 -19.19
CA THR A 146 10.17 -13.18 -18.77
C THR A 146 10.30 -12.58 -17.37
N GLY A 147 9.19 -12.07 -16.80
CA GLY A 147 9.19 -11.34 -15.53
C GLY A 147 9.93 -9.98 -15.59
N VAL A 148 10.31 -9.53 -16.79
CA VAL A 148 11.01 -8.25 -16.96
C VAL A 148 10.00 -7.11 -16.80
N LEU A 149 10.32 -6.15 -15.93
CA LEU A 149 9.55 -4.94 -15.75
C LEU A 149 9.93 -3.92 -16.82
N ALA A 150 8.97 -3.59 -17.67
CA ALA A 150 9.12 -2.50 -18.64
C ALA A 150 9.14 -1.15 -17.92
N GLY A 151 10.03 -0.26 -18.35
CA GLY A 151 10.08 1.11 -17.84
C GLY A 151 10.76 1.31 -16.49
N LEU A 152 11.37 0.26 -15.91
CA LEU A 152 12.23 0.44 -14.75
C LEU A 152 13.46 1.26 -15.12
N TRP A 153 13.42 2.51 -14.72
CA TRP A 153 14.53 3.42 -14.86
C TRP A 153 15.48 3.31 -13.68
N ARG A 154 16.71 2.95 -13.94
CA ARG A 154 17.74 2.82 -12.91
C ARG A 154 18.39 4.13 -12.49
N GLY A 155 17.85 5.27 -12.94
CA GLY A 155 18.48 6.56 -12.86
C GLY A 155 19.50 6.75 -13.99
N GLY A 156 19.98 7.96 -14.13
CA GLY A 156 20.96 8.31 -15.15
C GLY A 156 20.48 9.39 -16.11
N ASP A 157 21.30 9.68 -17.09
CA ASP A 157 21.03 10.65 -18.13
C ASP A 157 20.59 9.92 -19.39
N HIS A 158 19.38 10.18 -19.86
CA HIS A 158 18.84 9.59 -21.10
C HIS A 158 19.11 10.48 -22.32
N GLY A 159 20.00 11.43 -22.20
CA GLY A 159 20.37 12.36 -23.25
C GLY A 159 19.90 13.78 -22.97
N ASP A 160 20.28 14.70 -23.87
CA ASP A 160 19.99 16.11 -23.74
C ASP A 160 18.48 16.39 -23.60
N LYS A 161 18.13 17.22 -22.62
CA LYS A 161 16.77 17.65 -22.33
C LYS A 161 15.83 16.55 -21.83
N THR A 162 16.33 15.38 -21.45
CA THR A 162 15.53 14.35 -20.82
C THR A 162 15.48 14.54 -19.32
N GLN A 163 14.47 13.92 -18.70
CA GLN A 163 14.28 13.99 -17.27
C GLN A 163 15.39 13.23 -16.54
N ARG A 164 16.03 13.88 -15.59
CA ARG A 164 17.04 13.29 -14.70
C ARG A 164 16.41 12.83 -13.39
N THR A 165 15.37 12.05 -13.43
CA THR A 165 14.80 11.53 -12.22
C THR A 165 15.16 10.08 -12.01
N SER A 166 15.36 9.75 -10.78
CA SER A 166 15.86 8.47 -10.36
C SER A 166 14.80 7.39 -10.21
N ARG A 167 13.51 7.68 -10.30
CA ARG A 167 12.50 6.69 -9.92
C ARG A 167 11.22 6.85 -10.70
N THR A 168 11.05 5.96 -11.66
CA THR A 168 9.78 5.67 -12.32
C THR A 168 9.43 4.21 -12.02
N ASP A 169 9.25 3.87 -10.75
CA ASP A 169 9.09 2.50 -10.28
C ASP A 169 7.80 2.30 -9.48
N GLN A 170 6.88 3.25 -9.59
CA GLN A 170 5.66 3.30 -8.80
C GLN A 170 4.45 3.65 -9.65
N CYS A 171 3.30 3.08 -9.29
CA CYS A 171 2.00 3.58 -9.70
C CYS A 171 1.59 4.62 -8.65
N HIS A 172 1.63 5.91 -8.99
CA HIS A 172 1.41 6.97 -8.01
C HIS A 172 -0.08 7.12 -7.68
N ASP A 173 -0.90 7.26 -8.69
CA ASP A 173 -2.36 7.35 -8.55
C ASP A 173 -3.06 6.22 -9.29
N ILE A 174 -4.13 5.68 -8.73
CA ILE A 174 -4.95 4.60 -9.30
C ILE A 174 -6.44 4.83 -9.06
#